data_bda8535d66a8f779c2c3db909a35fec4
#
_entry.id   bda8535d66a8f779c2c3db909a35fec4
#
_cell.length_a   1.000
_cell.length_b   1.000
_cell.length_c   1.000
_cell.angle_alpha   90.00
_cell.angle_beta   90.00
_cell.angle_gamma   90.00
#
_symmetry.space_group_name_H-M   'P 1'
#
loop_
_entity.id
_entity.type
_entity.pdbx_description
1 polymer ?
#
loop_
_entity_poly.entity_id
_entity_poly.type
_entity_poly.pdbx_seq_one_letter_code
_entity_poly.pdbx_strand_id
1 'polypeptide(L)'
;FRSDTSTPFSVFVIISLLCGFAGANFASSMANISFFFPKAKQGGALGINGGLGNMGVSVMQLIAPLAISVSIFAAFGGGGVEQANGSYLYLQNAAWIWVPFLVIFTLAAWFFMNDLSASKASLSEQLPVLKRGHLWVMALLYLATFGSFIGFSAGFAMLSKTQFPDVQILQFAFFGPFIGALARSLGGMVSDRLGGTRVTLVNFVVMAVF
;
A
#
# COMPACT_ATOMS: atom_id res chain seq x y z
N PHE A 1 5.03 -20.29 -2.11
CA PHE A 1 6.07 -19.61 -2.89
C PHE A 1 7.38 -20.37 -2.67
N ARG A 2 7.79 -21.18 -3.61
CA ARG A 2 9.10 -21.80 -3.64
C ARG A 2 9.95 -21.08 -4.69
N SER A 3 11.24 -20.95 -4.47
CA SER A 3 12.19 -20.47 -5.48
C SER A 3 12.40 -21.58 -6.53
N ASP A 4 11.32 -21.93 -7.20
CA ASP A 4 11.31 -23.01 -8.20
C ASP A 4 11.19 -22.39 -9.59
N THR A 5 12.26 -22.53 -10.37
CA THR A 5 12.35 -22.02 -11.74
C THR A 5 11.45 -22.79 -12.72
N SER A 6 10.90 -23.95 -12.30
CA SER A 6 9.97 -24.75 -13.09
C SER A 6 8.51 -24.25 -13.01
N THR A 7 8.22 -23.24 -12.15
CA THR A 7 6.86 -22.72 -11.97
C THR A 7 6.37 -22.07 -13.26
N PRO A 8 5.24 -22.52 -13.86
CA PRO A 8 4.71 -21.94 -15.08
C PRO A 8 4.32 -20.47 -14.93
N PHE A 9 4.55 -19.67 -15.98
CA PHE A 9 4.21 -18.24 -15.98
C PHE A 9 2.74 -17.96 -15.61
N SER A 10 1.81 -18.84 -16.03
CA SER A 10 0.38 -18.74 -15.69
C SER A 10 0.12 -18.73 -14.17
N VAL A 11 0.91 -19.47 -13.40
CA VAL A 11 0.79 -19.49 -11.94
C VAL A 11 1.18 -18.12 -11.34
N PHE A 12 2.23 -17.48 -11.85
CA PHE A 12 2.61 -16.12 -11.45
C PHE A 12 1.51 -15.11 -11.76
N VAL A 13 0.88 -15.22 -12.95
CA VAL A 13 -0.24 -14.36 -13.34
C VAL A 13 -1.41 -14.52 -12.35
N ILE A 14 -1.80 -15.76 -12.04
CA ILE A 14 -2.88 -16.05 -11.09
C ILE A 14 -2.56 -15.50 -9.71
N ILE A 15 -1.35 -15.73 -9.21
CA ILE A 15 -0.92 -15.20 -7.90
C ILE A 15 -0.97 -13.67 -7.90
N SER A 16 -0.49 -13.01 -8.96
CA SER A 16 -0.53 -11.55 -9.07
C SER A 16 -1.96 -11.01 -9.08
N LEU A 17 -2.88 -11.67 -9.77
CA LEU A 17 -4.31 -11.33 -9.76
C LEU A 17 -4.90 -11.47 -8.35
N LEU A 18 -4.59 -12.57 -7.64
CA LEU A 18 -5.05 -12.79 -6.27
C LEU A 18 -4.48 -11.74 -5.31
N CYS A 19 -3.22 -11.36 -5.46
CA CYS A 19 -2.63 -10.28 -4.67
C CYS A 19 -3.36 -8.94 -4.86
N GLY A 20 -3.94 -8.70 -6.03
CA GLY A 20 -4.75 -7.51 -6.30
C GLY A 20 -5.96 -7.36 -5.37
N PHE A 21 -6.53 -8.45 -4.87
CA PHE A 21 -7.63 -8.40 -3.89
C PHE A 21 -7.25 -7.71 -2.57
N ALA A 22 -5.97 -7.69 -2.21
CA ALA A 22 -5.51 -6.95 -1.03
C ALA A 22 -5.81 -5.44 -1.14
N GLY A 23 -5.80 -4.89 -2.36
CA GLY A 23 -6.17 -3.49 -2.62
C GLY A 23 -7.64 -3.18 -2.33
N ALA A 24 -8.54 -4.16 -2.46
CA ALA A 24 -9.97 -3.97 -2.19
C ALA A 24 -10.26 -3.64 -0.73
N ASN A 25 -9.46 -4.16 0.21
CA ASN A 25 -9.61 -3.88 1.64
C ASN A 25 -9.43 -2.40 1.99
N PHE A 26 -8.67 -1.65 1.18
CA PHE A 26 -8.53 -0.21 1.36
C PHE A 26 -9.88 0.51 1.26
N ALA A 27 -10.65 0.21 0.22
CA ALA A 27 -11.97 0.84 0.02
C ALA A 27 -12.94 0.46 1.14
N SER A 28 -12.94 -0.80 1.57
CA SER A 28 -13.77 -1.29 2.68
C SER A 28 -13.44 -0.57 4.00
N SER A 29 -12.16 -0.46 4.36
CA SER A 29 -11.75 0.21 5.59
C SER A 29 -12.06 1.71 5.57
N MET A 30 -11.86 2.40 4.44
CA MET A 30 -12.16 3.81 4.27
C MET A 30 -13.67 4.09 4.38
N ALA A 31 -14.49 3.26 3.74
CA ALA A 31 -15.94 3.36 3.86
C ALA A 31 -16.39 3.17 5.32
N ASN A 32 -15.90 2.15 5.99
CA ASN A 32 -16.25 1.86 7.38
C ASN A 32 -15.89 3.03 8.30
N ILE A 33 -14.66 3.56 8.22
CA ILE A 33 -14.20 4.71 9.01
C ILE A 33 -15.07 5.94 8.76
N SER A 34 -15.51 6.17 7.53
CA SER A 34 -16.34 7.33 7.21
C SER A 34 -17.67 7.36 7.97
N PHE A 35 -18.19 6.22 8.39
CA PHE A 35 -19.39 6.11 9.21
C PHE A 35 -19.13 6.20 10.72
N PHE A 36 -17.93 5.88 11.20
CA PHE A 36 -17.59 5.97 12.62
C PHE A 36 -17.24 7.38 13.09
N PHE A 37 -16.82 8.25 12.18
CA PHE A 37 -16.36 9.60 12.55
C PHE A 37 -17.28 10.70 12.03
N PRO A 38 -17.52 11.78 12.83
CA PRO A 38 -18.29 12.92 12.39
C PRO A 38 -17.58 13.64 11.24
N LYS A 39 -18.35 14.28 10.35
CA LYS A 39 -17.84 14.96 9.14
C LYS A 39 -16.67 15.92 9.41
N ALA A 40 -16.70 16.64 10.53
CA ALA A 40 -15.63 17.57 10.92
C ALA A 40 -14.27 16.93 11.24
N LYS A 41 -14.22 15.60 11.44
CA LYS A 41 -13.00 14.84 11.77
C LYS A 41 -12.71 13.72 10.76
N GLN A 42 -13.52 13.61 9.72
CA GLN A 42 -13.39 12.54 8.72
C GLN A 42 -12.06 12.61 7.96
N GLY A 43 -11.61 13.81 7.58
CA GLY A 43 -10.36 14.00 6.86
C GLY A 43 -9.16 13.49 7.66
N GLY A 44 -9.10 13.85 8.94
CA GLY A 44 -8.07 13.35 9.86
C GLY A 44 -8.13 11.84 10.02
N ALA A 45 -9.30 11.26 10.28
CA ALA A 45 -9.47 9.82 10.46
C ALA A 45 -9.10 9.02 9.20
N LEU A 46 -9.58 9.43 8.03
CA LEU A 46 -9.26 8.83 6.75
C LEU A 46 -7.79 9.02 6.38
N GLY A 47 -7.22 10.20 6.69
CA GLY A 47 -5.82 10.51 6.48
C GLY A 47 -4.90 9.61 7.31
N ILE A 48 -5.20 9.41 8.59
CA ILE A 48 -4.46 8.51 9.47
C ILE A 48 -4.58 7.06 8.98
N ASN A 49 -5.78 6.58 8.70
CA ASN A 49 -5.97 5.21 8.20
C ASN A 49 -5.22 4.97 6.88
N GLY A 50 -5.39 5.87 5.91
CA GLY A 50 -4.70 5.76 4.63
C GLY A 50 -3.19 5.98 4.74
N GLY A 51 -2.74 6.86 5.62
CA GLY A 51 -1.32 7.11 5.88
C GLY A 51 -0.64 5.91 6.53
N LEU A 52 -1.19 5.38 7.62
CA LEU A 52 -0.65 4.18 8.29
C LEU A 52 -0.69 2.97 7.36
N GLY A 53 -1.76 2.80 6.56
CA GLY A 53 -1.81 1.73 5.56
C GLY A 53 -0.70 1.86 4.51
N ASN A 54 -0.42 3.07 4.02
CA ASN A 54 0.65 3.31 3.06
C ASN A 54 2.06 3.16 3.66
N MET A 55 2.22 3.27 4.98
CA MET A 55 3.47 2.99 5.66
C MET A 55 3.94 1.54 5.44
N GLY A 56 3.00 0.62 5.14
CA GLY A 56 3.32 -0.76 4.77
C GLY A 56 4.29 -0.86 3.58
N VAL A 57 4.23 0.07 2.62
CA VAL A 57 5.18 0.12 1.48
C VAL A 57 6.60 0.37 1.98
N SER A 58 6.77 1.33 2.90
CA SER A 58 8.05 1.65 3.51
C SER A 58 8.59 0.50 4.36
N VAL A 59 7.73 -0.09 5.19
CA VAL A 59 8.07 -1.25 6.03
C VAL A 59 8.50 -2.44 5.17
N MET A 60 7.80 -2.70 4.06
CA MET A 60 8.15 -3.76 3.12
C MET A 60 9.52 -3.52 2.49
N GLN A 61 9.80 -2.29 2.04
CA GLN A 61 11.09 -1.94 1.44
C GLN A 61 12.26 -2.05 2.42
N LEU A 62 12.01 -1.80 3.71
CA LEU A 62 13.02 -1.95 4.77
C LEU A 62 13.23 -3.42 5.16
N ILE A 63 12.14 -4.17 5.34
CA ILE A 63 12.19 -5.52 5.93
C ILE A 63 12.48 -6.59 4.86
N ALA A 64 11.98 -6.45 3.63
CA ALA A 64 12.15 -7.51 2.63
C ALA A 64 13.61 -7.86 2.33
N PRO A 65 14.55 -6.91 2.15
CA PRO A 65 15.98 -7.21 1.96
C PRO A 65 16.58 -7.99 3.13
N LEU A 66 16.16 -7.68 4.36
CA LEU A 66 16.61 -8.38 5.56
C LEU A 66 16.01 -9.79 5.64
N ALA A 67 14.71 -9.93 5.36
CA ALA A 67 14.01 -11.20 5.41
C ALA A 67 14.56 -12.23 4.42
N ILE A 68 14.92 -11.80 3.20
CA ILE A 68 15.46 -12.71 2.17
C ILE A 68 16.88 -13.17 2.46
N SER A 69 17.61 -12.49 3.34
CA SER A 69 18.99 -12.85 3.71
C SER A 69 19.08 -13.94 4.79
N VAL A 70 17.97 -14.30 5.43
CA VAL A 70 17.93 -15.25 6.55
C VAL A 70 17.09 -16.49 6.22
N SER A 71 17.46 -17.65 6.78
CA SER A 71 16.84 -18.95 6.48
C SER A 71 15.60 -19.28 7.35
N ILE A 72 14.96 -18.30 7.97
CA ILE A 72 13.88 -18.49 8.98
C ILE A 72 12.75 -19.40 8.48
N PHE A 73 12.34 -19.26 7.22
CA PHE A 73 11.23 -20.02 6.63
C PHE A 73 11.69 -21.10 5.63
N ALA A 74 12.95 -21.49 5.66
CA ALA A 74 13.48 -22.49 4.73
C ALA A 74 12.73 -23.83 4.80
N ALA A 75 12.27 -24.22 6.00
CA ALA A 75 11.49 -25.44 6.20
C ALA A 75 10.15 -25.46 5.44
N PHE A 76 9.53 -24.29 5.24
CA PHE A 76 8.21 -24.16 4.58
C PHE A 76 8.34 -23.74 3.12
N GLY A 77 9.34 -22.93 2.78
CA GLY A 77 9.47 -22.27 1.48
C GLY A 77 10.48 -22.90 0.52
N GLY A 78 11.25 -23.89 0.96
CA GLY A 78 12.32 -24.51 0.16
C GLY A 78 13.69 -23.84 0.36
N GLY A 79 14.69 -24.34 -0.34
CA GLY A 79 16.08 -23.86 -0.26
C GLY A 79 16.25 -22.44 -0.79
N GLY A 80 17.33 -21.77 -0.35
CA GLY A 80 17.72 -20.48 -0.90
C GLY A 80 18.29 -20.61 -2.32
N VAL A 81 18.29 -19.51 -3.05
CA VAL A 81 18.98 -19.39 -4.35
C VAL A 81 20.41 -18.96 -4.08
N GLU A 82 21.35 -19.79 -4.53
CA GLU A 82 22.77 -19.51 -4.39
C GLU A 82 23.18 -18.33 -5.28
N GLN A 83 23.91 -17.41 -4.72
CA GLN A 83 24.44 -16.23 -5.40
C GLN A 83 25.89 -16.48 -5.84
N ALA A 84 26.38 -15.70 -6.80
CA ALA A 84 27.75 -15.81 -7.31
C ALA A 84 28.85 -15.65 -6.22
N ASN A 85 28.50 -15.03 -5.09
CA ASN A 85 29.41 -14.87 -3.94
C ASN A 85 29.31 -16.00 -2.90
N GLY A 86 28.58 -17.10 -3.20
CA GLY A 86 28.36 -18.23 -2.30
C GLY A 86 27.32 -18.00 -1.18
N SER A 87 26.67 -16.82 -1.13
CA SER A 87 25.57 -16.56 -0.20
C SER A 87 24.24 -17.12 -0.73
N TYR A 88 23.28 -17.40 0.16
CA TYR A 88 21.95 -17.86 -0.22
C TYR A 88 20.92 -16.76 0.00
N LEU A 89 20.05 -16.55 -0.98
CA LEU A 89 18.88 -15.67 -0.86
C LEU A 89 17.60 -16.49 -0.83
N TYR A 90 16.79 -16.26 0.18
CA TYR A 90 15.50 -16.92 0.41
C TYR A 90 14.37 -15.99 -0.04
N LEU A 91 14.18 -15.85 -1.36
CA LEU A 91 13.21 -14.90 -1.96
C LEU A 91 11.78 -15.10 -1.45
N GLN A 92 11.41 -16.35 -1.14
CA GLN A 92 10.11 -16.69 -0.56
C GLN A 92 9.86 -16.01 0.79
N ASN A 93 10.90 -15.68 1.55
CA ASN A 93 10.75 -15.06 2.86
C ASN A 93 10.15 -13.64 2.77
N ALA A 94 10.31 -12.94 1.63
CA ALA A 94 9.65 -11.67 1.39
C ALA A 94 8.12 -11.77 1.49
N ALA A 95 7.54 -12.93 1.19
CA ALA A 95 6.11 -13.19 1.34
C ALA A 95 5.78 -13.87 2.69
N TRP A 96 6.55 -14.89 3.07
CA TRP A 96 6.27 -15.69 4.27
C TRP A 96 6.31 -14.89 5.57
N ILE A 97 7.13 -13.86 5.66
CA ILE A 97 7.22 -13.02 6.86
C ILE A 97 5.89 -12.34 7.20
N TRP A 98 5.02 -12.10 6.20
CA TRP A 98 3.73 -11.43 6.40
C TRP A 98 2.61 -12.38 6.78
N VAL A 99 2.75 -13.69 6.52
CA VAL A 99 1.69 -14.68 6.77
C VAL A 99 1.24 -14.69 8.24
N PRO A 100 2.13 -14.72 9.25
CA PRO A 100 1.70 -14.67 10.65
C PRO A 100 0.90 -13.42 10.99
N PHE A 101 1.34 -12.25 10.48
CA PHE A 101 0.64 -10.98 10.69
C PHE A 101 -0.74 -10.98 10.02
N LEU A 102 -0.85 -11.50 8.79
CA LEU A 102 -2.12 -11.62 8.10
C LEU A 102 -3.10 -12.51 8.87
N VAL A 103 -2.63 -13.63 9.42
CA VAL A 103 -3.46 -14.50 10.27
C VAL A 103 -3.94 -13.75 11.52
N ILE A 104 -3.01 -13.09 12.23
CA ILE A 104 -3.35 -12.32 13.45
C ILE A 104 -4.36 -11.22 13.12
N PHE A 105 -4.14 -10.43 12.07
CA PHE A 105 -5.06 -9.35 11.71
C PHE A 105 -6.39 -9.86 11.18
N THR A 106 -6.43 -11.01 10.51
CA THR A 106 -7.69 -11.65 10.09
C THR A 106 -8.51 -12.07 11.31
N LEU A 107 -7.88 -12.71 12.29
CA LEU A 107 -8.54 -13.09 13.54
C LEU A 107 -8.98 -11.85 14.33
N ALA A 108 -8.13 -10.83 14.41
CA ALA A 108 -8.48 -9.58 15.07
C ALA A 108 -9.68 -8.89 14.38
N ALA A 109 -9.72 -8.87 13.07
CA ALA A 109 -10.85 -8.34 12.32
C ALA A 109 -12.14 -9.14 12.61
N TRP A 110 -12.02 -10.47 12.64
CA TRP A 110 -13.17 -11.34 12.92
C TRP A 110 -13.76 -11.14 14.32
N PHE A 111 -12.92 -10.98 15.34
CA PHE A 111 -13.37 -10.90 16.73
C PHE A 111 -13.66 -9.48 17.21
N PHE A 112 -13.01 -8.46 16.65
CA PHE A 112 -13.06 -7.09 17.19
C PHE A 112 -13.69 -6.07 16.25
N MET A 113 -13.85 -6.37 14.94
CA MET A 113 -14.49 -5.43 14.04
C MET A 113 -16.01 -5.62 14.05
N ASN A 114 -16.73 -4.49 14.03
CA ASN A 114 -18.17 -4.45 13.96
C ASN A 114 -18.63 -3.82 12.64
N ASP A 115 -19.63 -4.44 12.02
CA ASP A 115 -20.31 -3.90 10.86
C ASP A 115 -21.43 -2.95 11.28
N LEU A 116 -21.40 -1.72 10.77
CA LEU A 116 -22.52 -0.80 10.93
C LEU A 116 -23.59 -1.09 9.87
N SER A 117 -24.84 -1.21 10.30
CA SER A 117 -25.96 -1.36 9.36
C SER A 117 -26.08 -0.21 8.35
N ALA A 118 -25.72 1.00 8.79
CA ALA A 118 -25.70 2.21 7.95
C ALA A 118 -24.65 2.16 6.82
N SER A 119 -23.62 1.31 6.92
CA SER A 119 -22.59 1.14 5.89
C SER A 119 -22.97 0.10 4.83
N LYS A 120 -24.03 -0.66 5.07
CA LYS A 120 -24.48 -1.71 4.15
C LYS A 120 -25.41 -1.12 3.10
N ALA A 121 -24.92 -1.00 1.88
CA ALA A 121 -25.72 -0.59 0.72
C ALA A 121 -25.69 -1.68 -0.35
N SER A 122 -26.81 -1.94 -1.00
CA SER A 122 -26.89 -2.88 -2.10
C SER A 122 -26.14 -2.34 -3.33
N LEU A 123 -25.71 -3.23 -4.23
CA LEU A 123 -25.07 -2.83 -5.48
C LEU A 123 -25.98 -1.92 -6.31
N SER A 124 -27.28 -2.17 -6.32
CA SER A 124 -28.27 -1.35 -7.04
C SER A 124 -28.36 0.09 -6.50
N GLU A 125 -28.15 0.27 -5.20
CA GLU A 125 -28.10 1.61 -4.56
C GLU A 125 -26.79 2.34 -4.82
N GLN A 126 -25.71 1.62 -5.07
CA GLN A 126 -24.38 2.20 -5.32
C GLN A 126 -24.16 2.56 -6.80
N LEU A 127 -24.68 1.78 -7.75
CA LEU A 127 -24.50 2.00 -9.19
C LEU A 127 -24.86 3.41 -9.68
N PRO A 128 -25.92 4.10 -9.19
CA PRO A 128 -26.23 5.46 -9.60
C PRO A 128 -25.12 6.46 -9.36
N VAL A 129 -24.19 6.19 -8.42
CA VAL A 129 -23.03 7.06 -8.17
C VAL A 129 -22.14 7.19 -9.40
N LEU A 130 -22.06 6.15 -10.24
CA LEU A 130 -21.26 6.15 -11.48
C LEU A 130 -21.76 7.18 -12.51
N LYS A 131 -23.03 7.62 -12.41
CA LYS A 131 -23.62 8.64 -13.30
C LYS A 131 -23.22 10.07 -12.87
N ARG A 132 -22.62 10.26 -11.68
CA ARG A 132 -22.24 11.58 -11.18
C ARG A 132 -20.87 11.97 -11.74
N GLY A 133 -20.80 13.03 -12.56
CA GLY A 133 -19.54 13.53 -13.11
C GLY A 133 -18.50 13.88 -12.06
N HIS A 134 -18.93 14.39 -10.90
CA HIS A 134 -18.03 14.69 -9.78
C HIS A 134 -17.23 13.48 -9.28
N LEU A 135 -17.82 12.28 -9.32
CA LEU A 135 -17.10 11.04 -8.98
C LEU A 135 -15.86 10.87 -9.87
N TRP A 136 -16.01 11.05 -11.18
CA TRP A 136 -14.94 10.84 -12.13
C TRP A 136 -13.82 11.87 -12.01
N VAL A 137 -14.18 13.13 -11.70
CA VAL A 137 -13.19 14.17 -11.40
C VAL A 137 -12.38 13.78 -10.16
N MET A 138 -13.05 13.38 -9.07
CA MET A 138 -12.37 12.95 -7.85
C MET A 138 -11.52 11.70 -8.06
N ALA A 139 -11.99 10.73 -8.86
CA ALA A 139 -11.24 9.54 -9.21
C ALA A 139 -9.97 9.88 -10.02
N LEU A 140 -10.05 10.82 -10.96
CA LEU A 140 -8.89 11.30 -11.72
C LEU A 140 -7.86 12.00 -10.82
N LEU A 141 -8.31 12.87 -9.93
CA LEU A 141 -7.42 13.54 -8.96
C LEU A 141 -6.75 12.52 -8.03
N TYR A 142 -7.50 11.51 -7.59
CA TYR A 142 -6.95 10.45 -6.76
C TYR A 142 -5.95 9.56 -7.55
N LEU A 143 -6.26 9.25 -8.80
CA LEU A 143 -5.35 8.54 -9.71
C LEU A 143 -4.01 9.30 -9.85
N ALA A 144 -4.07 10.62 -10.05
CA ALA A 144 -2.88 11.44 -10.19
C ALA A 144 -2.02 11.44 -8.91
N THR A 145 -2.63 11.67 -7.74
CA THR A 145 -1.88 11.76 -6.48
C THR A 145 -1.42 10.40 -5.97
N PHE A 146 -2.31 9.41 -5.92
CA PHE A 146 -1.97 8.09 -5.41
C PHE A 146 -1.13 7.29 -6.41
N GLY A 147 -1.42 7.43 -7.71
CA GLY A 147 -0.62 6.83 -8.77
C GLY A 147 0.82 7.33 -8.76
N SER A 148 1.04 8.64 -8.57
CA SER A 148 2.37 9.21 -8.39
C SER A 148 3.07 8.65 -7.16
N PHE A 149 2.38 8.59 -6.00
CA PHE A 149 2.94 8.01 -4.77
C PHE A 149 3.41 6.57 -4.99
N ILE A 150 2.59 5.71 -5.58
CA ILE A 150 2.94 4.31 -5.83
C ILE A 150 4.03 4.20 -6.91
N GLY A 151 3.90 4.96 -8.01
CA GLY A 151 4.85 4.95 -9.11
C GLY A 151 6.26 5.36 -8.66
N PHE A 152 6.38 6.45 -7.93
CA PHE A 152 7.67 6.89 -7.39
C PHE A 152 8.18 5.96 -6.27
N SER A 153 7.31 5.43 -5.42
CA SER A 153 7.73 4.47 -4.39
C SER A 153 8.35 3.21 -4.98
N ALA A 154 7.81 2.70 -6.09
CA ALA A 154 8.31 1.51 -6.76
C ALA A 154 9.47 1.82 -7.72
N GLY A 155 9.34 2.91 -8.51
CA GLY A 155 10.27 3.25 -9.60
C GLY A 155 11.53 3.98 -9.13
N PHE A 156 11.45 4.77 -8.06
CA PHE A 156 12.56 5.61 -7.64
C PHE A 156 13.80 4.81 -7.25
N ALA A 157 13.64 3.68 -6.58
CA ALA A 157 14.77 2.81 -6.22
C ALA A 157 15.49 2.27 -7.46
N MET A 158 14.74 1.91 -8.51
CA MET A 158 15.30 1.42 -9.77
C MET A 158 15.97 2.55 -10.56
N LEU A 159 15.32 3.71 -10.67
CA LEU A 159 15.87 4.90 -11.34
C LEU A 159 17.18 5.33 -10.68
N SER A 160 17.18 5.42 -9.37
CA SER A 160 18.37 5.85 -8.61
C SER A 160 19.51 4.85 -8.74
N LYS A 161 19.24 3.55 -8.76
CA LYS A 161 20.27 2.52 -9.01
C LYS A 161 20.89 2.66 -10.40
N THR A 162 20.11 3.10 -11.40
CA THR A 162 20.62 3.32 -12.76
C THR A 162 21.47 4.59 -12.85
N GLN A 163 21.08 5.65 -12.15
CA GLN A 163 21.79 6.93 -12.17
C GLN A 163 23.02 6.97 -11.25
N PHE A 164 22.95 6.25 -10.13
CA PHE A 164 23.98 6.23 -9.08
C PHE A 164 24.35 4.79 -8.70
N PRO A 165 25.03 4.04 -9.61
CA PRO A 165 25.31 2.61 -9.40
C PRO A 165 26.20 2.34 -8.19
N ASP A 166 27.05 3.30 -7.81
CA ASP A 166 27.99 3.17 -6.68
C ASP A 166 27.34 3.45 -5.31
N VAL A 167 26.11 3.95 -5.30
CA VAL A 167 25.39 4.26 -4.04
C VAL A 167 24.43 3.12 -3.68
N GLN A 168 24.46 2.69 -2.43
CA GLN A 168 23.54 1.66 -1.93
C GLN A 168 22.13 2.23 -1.65
N ILE A 169 21.48 2.73 -2.70
CA ILE A 169 20.22 3.47 -2.62
C ILE A 169 19.08 2.64 -2.05
N LEU A 170 19.10 1.32 -2.24
CA LEU A 170 18.07 0.43 -1.70
C LEU A 170 17.93 0.52 -0.18
N GLN A 171 19.00 0.91 0.53
CA GLN A 171 18.96 1.12 1.99
C GLN A 171 18.15 2.37 2.39
N PHE A 172 17.97 3.32 1.46
CA PHE A 172 17.27 4.59 1.70
C PHE A 172 15.91 4.67 1.00
N ALA A 173 15.60 3.72 0.13
CA ALA A 173 14.38 3.74 -0.69
C ALA A 173 13.10 3.83 0.15
N PHE A 174 13.10 3.27 1.35
CA PHE A 174 11.95 3.28 2.27
C PHE A 174 11.57 4.67 2.79
N PHE A 175 12.50 5.65 2.77
CA PHE A 175 12.22 7.00 3.28
C PHE A 175 11.18 7.75 2.46
N GLY A 176 11.17 7.59 1.13
CA GLY A 176 10.18 8.23 0.27
C GLY A 176 8.74 7.86 0.66
N PRO A 177 8.37 6.58 0.62
CA PRO A 177 7.06 6.12 1.06
C PRO A 177 6.76 6.44 2.52
N PHE A 178 7.75 6.44 3.41
CA PHE A 178 7.59 6.78 4.82
C PHE A 178 7.13 8.23 5.01
N ILE A 179 7.85 9.18 4.39
CA ILE A 179 7.49 10.61 4.44
C ILE A 179 6.12 10.83 3.78
N GLY A 180 5.87 10.18 2.63
CA GLY A 180 4.58 10.28 1.95
C GLY A 180 3.42 9.77 2.80
N ALA A 181 3.61 8.68 3.55
CA ALA A 181 2.61 8.15 4.48
C ALA A 181 2.30 9.11 5.64
N LEU A 182 3.34 9.72 6.22
CA LEU A 182 3.19 10.74 7.26
C LEU A 182 2.50 12.00 6.72
N ALA A 183 2.93 12.48 5.55
CA ALA A 183 2.33 13.65 4.90
C ALA A 183 0.84 13.43 4.62
N ARG A 184 0.42 12.21 4.24
CA ARG A 184 -0.98 11.86 4.03
C ARG A 184 -1.80 11.97 5.31
N SER A 185 -1.27 11.49 6.44
CA SER A 185 -1.94 11.59 7.74
C SER A 185 -2.12 13.06 8.16
N LEU A 186 -1.07 13.86 8.04
CA LEU A 186 -1.10 15.29 8.34
C LEU A 186 -2.02 16.07 7.37
N GLY A 187 -1.97 15.74 6.08
CA GLY A 187 -2.80 16.35 5.05
C GLY A 187 -4.29 16.18 5.30
N GLY A 188 -4.72 15.02 5.82
CA GLY A 188 -6.10 14.80 6.25
C GLY A 188 -6.54 15.76 7.35
N MET A 189 -5.73 15.94 8.40
CA MET A 189 -6.01 16.86 9.49
C MET A 189 -6.02 18.34 9.03
N VAL A 190 -5.12 18.71 8.14
CA VAL A 190 -5.06 20.05 7.53
C VAL A 190 -6.30 20.28 6.66
N SER A 191 -6.73 19.25 5.93
CA SER A 191 -7.93 19.29 5.08
C SER A 191 -9.21 19.52 5.88
N ASP A 192 -9.33 18.96 7.07
CA ASP A 192 -10.47 19.23 7.97
C ASP A 192 -10.56 20.71 8.41
N ARG A 193 -9.42 21.39 8.49
CA ARG A 193 -9.35 22.80 8.93
C ARG A 193 -9.47 23.80 7.78
N LEU A 194 -8.79 23.56 6.67
CA LEU A 194 -8.67 24.52 5.56
C LEU A 194 -9.63 24.23 4.40
N GLY A 195 -10.26 23.04 4.41
CA GLY A 195 -11.10 22.54 3.33
C GLY A 195 -10.30 21.73 2.30
N GLY A 196 -10.88 20.60 1.89
CA GLY A 196 -10.22 19.63 1.00
C GLY A 196 -9.80 20.20 -0.35
N THR A 197 -10.63 21.06 -0.95
CA THR A 197 -10.34 21.66 -2.26
C THR A 197 -9.07 22.51 -2.24
N ARG A 198 -8.89 23.35 -1.22
CA ARG A 198 -7.70 24.21 -1.11
C ARG A 198 -6.44 23.40 -0.90
N VAL A 199 -6.49 22.41 -0.02
CA VAL A 199 -5.34 21.52 0.25
C VAL A 199 -4.98 20.73 -1.00
N THR A 200 -5.97 20.20 -1.73
CA THR A 200 -5.75 19.49 -2.99
C THR A 200 -5.10 20.39 -4.04
N LEU A 201 -5.60 21.62 -4.21
CA LEU A 201 -5.02 22.57 -5.15
C LEU A 201 -3.55 22.87 -4.84
N VAL A 202 -3.24 23.19 -3.58
CA VAL A 202 -1.85 23.45 -3.16
C VAL A 202 -0.97 22.23 -3.41
N ASN A 203 -1.47 21.03 -3.09
CA ASN A 203 -0.72 19.80 -3.34
C ASN A 203 -0.39 19.62 -4.83
N PHE A 204 -1.34 19.84 -5.75
CA PHE A 204 -1.08 19.74 -7.18
C PHE A 204 -0.10 20.80 -7.69
N VAL A 205 -0.18 22.03 -7.18
CA VAL A 205 0.80 23.08 -7.53
C VAL A 205 2.20 22.67 -7.10
N VAL A 206 2.34 22.15 -5.86
CA VAL A 206 3.64 21.65 -5.36
C VAL A 206 4.13 20.50 -6.22
N MET A 207 3.29 19.51 -6.55
CA MET A 207 3.67 18.39 -7.42
C MET A 207 4.07 18.82 -8.85
N ALA A 208 3.53 19.92 -9.34
CA ALA A 208 3.87 20.42 -10.69
C ALA A 208 5.20 21.20 -10.73
N VAL A 209 5.66 21.69 -9.58
CA VAL A 209 6.94 22.45 -9.46
C VAL A 209 8.13 21.53 -9.22
N PHE A 210 7.93 20.41 -8.55
CA PHE A 210 8.96 19.41 -8.18
C PHE A 210 8.86 18.14 -9.01
#